data_bfc6eb9302cf63de5a7b0d969aab9df1
#
_entry.id   bfc6eb9302cf63de5a7b0d969aab9df1
#
_cell.length_a   1.000
_cell.length_b   1.000
_cell.length_c   1.000
_cell.angle_alpha   90.00
_cell.angle_beta   90.00
_cell.angle_gamma   90.00
#
_symmetry.space_group_name_H-M   'P 1'
#
loop_
_entity.id
_entity.type
_entity.pdbx_description
1 polymer ?
#
loop_
_entity_poly.entity_id
_entity_poly.type
_entity_poly.pdbx_seq_one_letter_code
_entity_poly.pdbx_strand_id
1 'polypeptide(L)'
;MNALPPAIFLMGPTAAGKTDLAIELSKVLPCELISVDSALVYRGMDIGTAKPSKAQLAEFPHRLIDILDPAQSYSAADFRSDALAAMAEITARGNIPLLVGGTMLYFKALLDGLADMPAADAEVRAQLEADAQAFGWQSLHDQLAAVDPVSAARIHPNDPQRLIRALEVYRVSGMSMTAHREQQTAQSTEAAASGRQQLPYTVANLAIAPADRKVLHHRIALRFEQMLDQGFLDEVLALRSRGDLHSGLPSIRAVGYRQVWDHLDGKLTRDEMQERGIIATRQLAKRQFTWLRSWENLHWLDSLASDNLPRALKYLGLVSILS
;
A
#
# COMPACT_ATOMS: atom_id res chain seq x y z
N MET A 1 4.95 -34.01 -6.04
CA MET A 1 5.29 -32.59 -5.73
C MET A 1 4.44 -32.21 -4.55
N ASN A 2 5.02 -31.74 -3.43
CA ASN A 2 4.22 -31.24 -2.32
C ASN A 2 3.43 -30.02 -2.79
N ALA A 3 2.14 -29.96 -2.46
CA ALA A 3 1.32 -28.78 -2.73
C ALA A 3 1.94 -27.56 -2.04
N LEU A 4 1.86 -26.39 -2.70
CA LEU A 4 2.32 -25.15 -2.09
C LEU A 4 1.43 -24.77 -0.89
N PRO A 5 1.99 -24.20 0.18
CA PRO A 5 1.20 -23.76 1.32
C PRO A 5 0.19 -22.69 0.90
N PRO A 6 -1.00 -22.63 1.57
CA PRO A 6 -2.01 -21.65 1.27
C PRO A 6 -1.69 -20.27 1.83
N ALA A 7 -2.17 -19.22 1.15
CA ALA A 7 -2.22 -17.85 1.65
C ALA A 7 -3.50 -17.16 1.18
N ILE A 8 -4.01 -16.21 1.94
CA ILE A 8 -5.22 -15.45 1.61
C ILE A 8 -4.88 -13.97 1.49
N PHE A 9 -5.23 -13.35 0.37
CA PHE A 9 -5.19 -11.90 0.18
C PHE A 9 -6.58 -11.33 0.34
N LEU A 10 -6.78 -10.48 1.34
CA LEU A 10 -8.02 -9.72 1.55
C LEU A 10 -7.77 -8.25 1.23
N MET A 11 -8.14 -7.88 0.04
CA MET A 11 -7.93 -6.58 -0.56
C MET A 11 -9.18 -5.70 -0.52
N GLY A 12 -9.02 -4.41 -0.70
CA GLY A 12 -10.16 -3.49 -0.83
C GLY A 12 -9.76 -2.04 -0.61
N PRO A 13 -10.62 -1.09 -1.01
CA PRO A 13 -10.35 0.32 -0.75
C PRO A 13 -10.40 0.64 0.74
N THR A 14 -9.87 1.83 1.10
CA THR A 14 -10.05 2.34 2.46
C THR A 14 -11.54 2.48 2.79
N ALA A 15 -11.92 2.31 4.05
CA ALA A 15 -13.30 2.33 4.56
C ALA A 15 -14.23 1.23 3.99
N ALA A 16 -13.69 0.14 3.41
CA ALA A 16 -14.51 -0.96 2.86
C ALA A 16 -14.88 -2.06 3.87
N GLY A 17 -14.38 -2.06 5.11
CA GLY A 17 -14.69 -3.09 6.09
C GLY A 17 -13.78 -4.33 6.04
N LYS A 18 -12.57 -4.21 5.50
CA LYS A 18 -11.59 -5.31 5.43
C LYS A 18 -11.24 -5.90 6.78
N THR A 19 -10.99 -5.03 7.77
CA THR A 19 -10.55 -5.45 9.11
C THR A 19 -11.59 -6.32 9.80
N ASP A 20 -12.86 -5.96 9.70
CA ASP A 20 -13.94 -6.72 10.31
C ASP A 20 -14.02 -8.14 9.72
N LEU A 21 -14.00 -8.26 8.38
CA LEU A 21 -14.02 -9.57 7.72
C LEU A 21 -12.72 -10.38 8.01
N ALA A 22 -11.58 -9.72 8.14
CA ALA A 22 -10.33 -10.39 8.49
C ALA A 22 -10.40 -11.00 9.90
N ILE A 23 -10.94 -10.27 10.86
CA ILE A 23 -11.20 -10.75 12.22
C ILE A 23 -12.20 -11.91 12.23
N GLU A 24 -13.31 -11.80 11.47
CA GLU A 24 -14.27 -12.90 11.35
C GLU A 24 -13.63 -14.17 10.78
N LEU A 25 -12.80 -14.04 9.73
CA LEU A 25 -12.07 -15.17 9.16
C LEU A 25 -11.09 -15.79 10.17
N SER A 26 -10.34 -14.97 10.92
CA SER A 26 -9.37 -15.47 11.91
C SER A 26 -10.01 -16.17 13.12
N LYS A 27 -11.31 -15.96 13.37
CA LYS A 27 -12.07 -16.68 14.42
C LYS A 27 -12.45 -18.10 14.01
N VAL A 28 -12.56 -18.37 12.72
CA VAL A 28 -13.05 -19.67 12.20
C VAL A 28 -11.99 -20.45 11.42
N LEU A 29 -10.90 -19.82 11.05
CA LEU A 29 -9.78 -20.44 10.34
C LEU A 29 -8.48 -20.25 11.15
N PRO A 30 -7.51 -21.15 11.05
CA PRO A 30 -6.20 -20.99 11.66
C PRO A 30 -5.36 -19.94 10.90
N CYS A 31 -5.86 -18.69 10.85
CA CYS A 31 -5.21 -17.60 10.13
C CYS A 31 -4.48 -16.66 11.08
N GLU A 32 -3.30 -16.18 10.66
CA GLU A 32 -2.61 -15.06 11.29
C GLU A 32 -2.55 -13.86 10.35
N LEU A 33 -2.78 -12.67 10.89
CA LEU A 33 -2.98 -11.44 10.13
C LEU A 33 -1.64 -10.75 9.81
N ILE A 34 -1.49 -10.33 8.55
CA ILE A 34 -0.39 -9.48 8.08
C ILE A 34 -0.99 -8.21 7.47
N SER A 35 -0.61 -7.05 7.98
CA SER A 35 -1.05 -5.77 7.43
C SER A 35 -0.35 -5.46 6.11
N VAL A 36 -1.13 -5.10 5.10
CA VAL A 36 -0.63 -4.66 3.78
C VAL A 36 -1.00 -3.19 3.58
N ASP A 37 -0.41 -2.35 4.41
CA ASP A 37 -0.68 -0.91 4.43
C ASP A 37 0.62 -0.12 4.64
N SER A 38 0.83 0.91 3.81
CA SER A 38 2.05 1.72 3.84
C SER A 38 2.06 2.81 4.93
N ALA A 39 0.98 2.96 5.69
CA ALA A 39 0.88 3.94 6.76
C ALA A 39 0.79 3.28 8.15
N LEU A 40 0.15 2.11 8.27
CA LEU A 40 0.04 1.37 9.53
C LEU A 40 1.38 0.88 10.08
N VAL A 41 2.42 0.86 9.28
CA VAL A 41 3.80 0.48 9.68
C VAL A 41 4.42 1.47 10.66
N TYR A 42 3.93 2.72 10.73
CA TYR A 42 4.54 3.78 11.52
C TYR A 42 3.98 3.84 12.95
N ARG A 43 4.88 3.87 13.93
CA ARG A 43 4.54 4.09 15.33
C ARG A 43 4.01 5.50 15.58
N GLY A 44 2.93 5.62 16.39
CA GLY A 44 2.35 6.91 16.76
C GLY A 44 1.53 7.57 15.65
N MET A 45 1.27 6.87 14.55
CA MET A 45 0.35 7.26 13.49
C MET A 45 -0.89 6.34 13.58
N ASP A 46 -1.78 6.63 14.53
CA ASP A 46 -2.82 5.70 14.94
C ASP A 46 -4.21 6.15 14.46
N ILE A 47 -4.60 7.39 14.79
CA ILE A 47 -5.93 7.92 14.48
C ILE A 47 -6.06 8.15 12.97
N GLY A 48 -5.13 8.89 12.37
CA GLY A 48 -5.20 9.26 10.95
C GLY A 48 -5.02 8.08 9.98
N THR A 49 -4.46 6.97 10.42
CA THR A 49 -4.39 5.72 9.66
C THR A 49 -5.58 4.80 9.92
N ALA A 50 -6.40 5.12 10.93
CA ALA A 50 -7.44 4.25 11.51
C ALA A 50 -6.88 2.87 11.89
N LYS A 51 -5.75 2.88 12.57
CA LYS A 51 -5.11 1.69 13.12
C LYS A 51 -6.07 0.97 14.05
N PRO A 52 -6.13 -0.38 14.03
CA PRO A 52 -6.89 -1.12 15.02
C PRO A 52 -6.46 -0.74 16.44
N SER A 53 -7.42 -0.64 17.36
CA SER A 53 -7.13 -0.27 18.75
C SER A 53 -6.17 -1.27 19.41
N LYS A 54 -5.49 -0.84 20.48
CA LYS A 54 -4.60 -1.71 21.25
C LYS A 54 -5.32 -2.97 21.74
N ALA A 55 -6.59 -2.86 22.12
CA ALA A 55 -7.40 -4.00 22.54
C ALA A 55 -7.63 -4.97 21.37
N GLN A 56 -7.96 -4.45 20.17
CA GLN A 56 -8.13 -5.27 18.98
C GLN A 56 -6.81 -5.94 18.55
N LEU A 57 -5.68 -5.23 18.63
CA LEU A 57 -4.37 -5.79 18.29
C LEU A 57 -3.90 -6.83 19.33
N ALA A 58 -4.33 -6.73 20.58
CA ALA A 58 -4.04 -7.74 21.61
C ALA A 58 -4.85 -9.03 21.38
N GLU A 59 -6.09 -8.92 20.93
CA GLU A 59 -6.95 -10.07 20.63
C GLU A 59 -6.66 -10.68 19.26
N PHE A 60 -6.43 -9.84 18.25
CA PHE A 60 -6.12 -10.21 16.87
C PHE A 60 -4.80 -9.55 16.43
N PRO A 61 -3.65 -10.12 16.78
CA PRO A 61 -2.35 -9.55 16.42
C PRO A 61 -2.18 -9.44 14.90
N HIS A 62 -1.72 -8.29 14.45
CA HIS A 62 -1.38 -8.06 13.06
C HIS A 62 0.13 -7.86 12.94
N ARG A 63 0.78 -8.66 12.10
CA ARG A 63 2.17 -8.42 11.71
C ARG A 63 2.26 -7.14 10.86
N LEU A 64 3.41 -6.50 10.88
CA LEU A 64 3.76 -5.31 10.10
C LEU A 64 2.92 -4.06 10.45
N ILE A 65 2.50 -3.95 11.70
CA ILE A 65 1.97 -2.72 12.31
C ILE A 65 3.00 -2.22 13.34
N ASP A 66 3.20 -0.90 13.45
CA ASP A 66 4.08 -0.24 14.42
C ASP A 66 5.55 -0.72 14.37
N ILE A 67 6.05 -1.06 13.21
CA ILE A 67 7.42 -1.58 13.03
C ILE A 67 8.46 -0.48 12.82
N LEU A 68 8.07 0.71 12.37
CA LEU A 68 8.98 1.79 11.99
C LEU A 68 8.71 3.10 12.73
N ASP A 69 9.76 3.91 12.84
CA ASP A 69 9.61 5.32 13.21
C ASP A 69 9.14 6.14 12.00
N PRO A 70 8.28 7.17 12.20
CA PRO A 70 7.80 8.04 11.11
C PRO A 70 8.90 8.78 10.34
N ALA A 71 10.10 8.93 10.89
CA ALA A 71 11.25 9.51 10.18
C ALA A 71 11.86 8.55 9.15
N GLN A 72 11.55 7.27 9.21
CA GLN A 72 12.08 6.24 8.33
C GLN A 72 11.22 6.07 7.07
N SER A 73 11.80 5.60 5.99
CA SER A 73 11.07 5.20 4.78
C SER A 73 10.85 3.70 4.76
N TYR A 74 9.73 3.28 4.16
CA TYR A 74 9.41 1.88 3.95
C TYR A 74 9.02 1.64 2.50
N SER A 75 9.83 0.89 1.80
CA SER A 75 9.65 0.62 0.38
C SER A 75 8.82 -0.65 0.13
N ALA A 76 8.40 -0.86 -1.12
CA ALA A 76 7.76 -2.11 -1.52
C ALA A 76 8.73 -3.32 -1.43
N ALA A 77 10.04 -3.09 -1.50
CA ALA A 77 11.05 -4.13 -1.34
C ALA A 77 11.18 -4.55 0.13
N ASP A 78 11.22 -3.57 1.05
CA ASP A 78 11.21 -3.83 2.51
C ASP A 78 9.96 -4.61 2.88
N PHE A 79 8.78 -4.12 2.45
CA PHE A 79 7.52 -4.83 2.67
C PHE A 79 7.56 -6.28 2.17
N ARG A 80 8.06 -6.51 0.95
CA ARG A 80 8.13 -7.85 0.39
C ARG A 80 9.01 -8.78 1.22
N SER A 81 10.16 -8.30 1.66
CA SER A 81 11.09 -9.04 2.52
C SER A 81 10.41 -9.44 3.84
N ASP A 82 9.85 -8.45 4.54
CA ASP A 82 9.22 -8.64 5.84
C ASP A 82 7.96 -9.51 5.75
N ALA A 83 7.15 -9.32 4.70
CA ALA A 83 5.95 -10.13 4.49
C ALA A 83 6.29 -11.60 4.19
N LEU A 84 7.31 -11.88 3.37
CA LEU A 84 7.75 -13.25 3.12
C LEU A 84 8.28 -13.93 4.39
N ALA A 85 9.04 -13.22 5.21
CA ALA A 85 9.51 -13.73 6.50
C ALA A 85 8.32 -14.04 7.43
N ALA A 86 7.37 -13.11 7.56
CA ALA A 86 6.17 -13.31 8.37
C ALA A 86 5.31 -14.48 7.86
N MET A 87 5.12 -14.60 6.55
CA MET A 87 4.38 -15.71 5.93
C MET A 87 5.05 -17.05 6.23
N ALA A 88 6.38 -17.14 6.11
CA ALA A 88 7.14 -18.36 6.40
C ALA A 88 7.01 -18.78 7.88
N GLU A 89 7.12 -17.83 8.82
CA GLU A 89 6.91 -18.10 10.24
C GLU A 89 5.49 -18.60 10.56
N ILE A 90 4.47 -17.99 9.94
CA ILE A 90 3.07 -18.38 10.12
C ILE A 90 2.85 -19.81 9.61
N THR A 91 3.34 -20.08 8.41
CA THR A 91 3.23 -21.41 7.79
C THR A 91 3.96 -22.48 8.60
N ALA A 92 5.14 -22.15 9.17
CA ALA A 92 5.89 -23.09 10.00
C ALA A 92 5.13 -23.50 11.30
N ARG A 93 4.17 -22.67 11.74
CA ARG A 93 3.26 -23.00 12.86
C ARG A 93 2.00 -23.75 12.42
N GLY A 94 1.87 -24.07 11.15
CA GLY A 94 0.68 -24.71 10.58
C GLY A 94 -0.51 -23.78 10.33
N ASN A 95 -0.29 -22.46 10.41
CA ASN A 95 -1.32 -21.46 10.19
C ASN A 95 -1.28 -20.89 8.77
N ILE A 96 -2.38 -20.26 8.35
CA ILE A 96 -2.55 -19.65 7.02
C ILE A 96 -2.26 -18.14 7.12
N PRO A 97 -1.29 -17.60 6.36
CA PRO A 97 -1.10 -16.16 6.26
C PRO A 97 -2.32 -15.47 5.64
N LEU A 98 -2.96 -14.55 6.37
CA LEU A 98 -4.05 -13.70 5.90
C LEU A 98 -3.54 -12.27 5.76
N LEU A 99 -3.26 -11.87 4.52
CA LEU A 99 -2.73 -10.56 4.19
C LEU A 99 -3.88 -9.59 3.93
N VAL A 100 -3.97 -8.52 4.73
CA VAL A 100 -5.13 -7.60 4.75
C VAL A 100 -4.69 -6.18 4.47
N GLY A 101 -5.22 -5.55 3.42
CA GLY A 101 -4.86 -4.16 3.19
C GLY A 101 -5.38 -3.53 1.90
N GLY A 102 -4.87 -2.32 1.65
CA GLY A 102 -5.25 -1.50 0.51
C GLY A 102 -4.06 -0.99 -0.30
N THR A 103 -2.82 -1.28 0.09
CA THR A 103 -1.63 -0.88 -0.65
C THR A 103 -1.36 -1.87 -1.78
N MET A 104 -2.06 -1.66 -2.90
CA MET A 104 -2.08 -2.60 -4.02
C MET A 104 -0.68 -2.88 -4.61
N LEU A 105 0.21 -1.89 -4.57
CA LEU A 105 1.61 -2.07 -4.99
C LEU A 105 2.32 -3.14 -4.15
N TYR A 106 2.02 -3.23 -2.85
CA TYR A 106 2.62 -4.21 -1.96
C TYR A 106 2.16 -5.63 -2.28
N PHE A 107 0.86 -5.83 -2.51
CA PHE A 107 0.34 -7.11 -2.98
C PHE A 107 0.98 -7.54 -4.31
N LYS A 108 1.10 -6.57 -5.25
CA LYS A 108 1.71 -6.85 -6.55
C LYS A 108 3.21 -7.18 -6.42
N ALA A 109 3.94 -6.43 -5.59
CA ALA A 109 5.34 -6.69 -5.30
C ALA A 109 5.56 -8.08 -4.69
N LEU A 110 4.63 -8.52 -3.82
CA LEU A 110 4.70 -9.84 -3.21
C LEU A 110 4.41 -10.94 -4.23
N LEU A 111 3.39 -10.76 -5.07
CA LEU A 111 2.92 -11.77 -6.04
C LEU A 111 3.90 -11.94 -7.21
N ASP A 112 4.30 -10.82 -7.83
CA ASP A 112 5.09 -10.82 -9.08
C ASP A 112 6.59 -10.63 -8.84
N GLY A 113 6.99 -10.29 -7.61
CA GLY A 113 8.32 -9.79 -7.33
C GLY A 113 8.50 -8.32 -7.72
N LEU A 114 9.70 -7.84 -7.58
CA LEU A 114 10.11 -6.48 -7.97
C LEU A 114 11.27 -6.58 -8.94
N ALA A 115 11.32 -5.66 -9.90
CA ALA A 115 12.52 -5.49 -10.72
C ALA A 115 13.70 -5.10 -9.80
N ASP A 116 14.84 -5.70 -10.08
CA ASP A 116 16.09 -5.36 -9.40
C ASP A 116 16.54 -3.96 -9.85
N MET A 117 16.05 -2.98 -9.11
CA MET A 117 16.34 -1.56 -9.34
C MET A 117 17.25 -1.04 -8.22
N PRO A 118 18.17 -0.11 -8.52
CA PRO A 118 19.04 0.45 -7.51
C PRO A 118 18.24 1.02 -6.34
N ALA A 119 18.81 0.97 -5.14
CA ALA A 119 18.26 1.65 -3.97
C ALA A 119 18.11 3.16 -4.23
N ALA A 120 17.33 3.81 -3.38
CA ALA A 120 17.21 5.26 -3.44
C ALA A 120 18.54 5.93 -3.06
N ASP A 121 18.95 6.93 -3.87
CA ASP A 121 20.14 7.72 -3.65
C ASP A 121 19.76 9.16 -3.32
N ALA A 122 20.09 9.59 -2.09
CA ALA A 122 19.69 10.90 -1.58
C ALA A 122 20.41 12.06 -2.32
N GLU A 123 21.66 11.86 -2.74
CA GLU A 123 22.42 12.89 -3.44
C GLU A 123 21.88 13.08 -4.86
N VAL A 124 21.63 11.98 -5.57
CA VAL A 124 21.04 12.03 -6.91
C VAL A 124 19.65 12.67 -6.87
N ARG A 125 18.84 12.38 -5.85
CA ARG A 125 17.53 13.02 -5.68
C ARG A 125 17.63 14.51 -5.43
N ALA A 126 18.51 14.92 -4.51
CA ALA A 126 18.71 16.33 -4.21
C ALA A 126 19.18 17.10 -5.46
N GLN A 127 20.07 16.50 -6.28
CA GLN A 127 20.49 17.11 -7.54
C GLN A 127 19.32 17.22 -8.54
N LEU A 128 18.49 16.18 -8.68
CA LEU A 128 17.30 16.21 -9.55
C LEU A 128 16.27 17.25 -9.09
N GLU A 129 16.08 17.42 -7.78
CA GLU A 129 15.21 18.45 -7.23
C GLU A 129 15.77 19.86 -7.49
N ALA A 130 17.08 20.06 -7.36
CA ALA A 130 17.74 21.32 -7.71
C ALA A 130 17.63 21.63 -9.22
N ASP A 131 17.83 20.63 -10.06
CA ASP A 131 17.65 20.75 -11.52
C ASP A 131 16.20 21.15 -11.85
N ALA A 132 15.21 20.56 -11.16
CA ALA A 132 13.80 20.90 -11.33
C ALA A 132 13.47 22.33 -10.89
N GLN A 133 14.10 22.81 -9.82
CA GLN A 133 13.94 24.19 -9.35
C GLN A 133 14.56 25.19 -10.34
N ALA A 134 15.72 24.87 -10.91
CA ALA A 134 16.44 25.75 -11.83
C ALA A 134 15.82 25.78 -13.24
N PHE A 135 15.39 24.61 -13.78
CA PHE A 135 15.02 24.46 -15.18
C PHE A 135 13.56 24.02 -15.39
N GLY A 136 12.84 23.76 -14.30
CA GLY A 136 11.44 23.30 -14.33
C GLY A 136 11.29 21.80 -14.56
N TRP A 137 10.13 21.27 -14.15
CA TRP A 137 9.79 19.86 -14.27
C TRP A 137 9.71 19.35 -15.71
N GLN A 138 9.36 20.22 -16.67
CA GLN A 138 9.34 19.88 -18.10
C GLN A 138 10.74 19.51 -18.60
N SER A 139 11.77 20.23 -18.19
CA SER A 139 13.16 19.92 -18.56
C SER A 139 13.59 18.53 -18.09
N LEU A 140 13.19 18.14 -16.87
CA LEU A 140 13.47 16.78 -16.37
C LEU A 140 12.69 15.72 -17.15
N HIS A 141 11.46 16.03 -17.53
CA HIS A 141 10.65 15.13 -18.37
C HIS A 141 11.27 14.94 -19.75
N ASP A 142 11.83 15.99 -20.35
CA ASP A 142 12.52 15.91 -21.63
C ASP A 142 13.82 15.09 -21.52
N GLN A 143 14.55 15.21 -20.38
CA GLN A 143 15.68 14.33 -20.08
C GLN A 143 15.24 12.87 -19.96
N LEU A 144 14.12 12.60 -19.28
CA LEU A 144 13.57 11.24 -19.20
C LEU A 144 13.18 10.70 -20.57
N ALA A 145 12.56 11.54 -21.43
CA ALA A 145 12.17 11.14 -22.78
C ALA A 145 13.37 10.73 -23.66
N ALA A 146 14.53 11.33 -23.43
CA ALA A 146 15.78 10.98 -24.13
C ALA A 146 16.34 9.61 -23.72
N VAL A 147 16.18 9.19 -22.46
CA VAL A 147 16.79 7.96 -21.92
C VAL A 147 15.80 6.82 -21.72
N ASP A 148 14.51 7.12 -21.54
CA ASP A 148 13.42 6.17 -21.34
C ASP A 148 12.09 6.73 -21.91
N PRO A 149 11.93 6.74 -23.24
CA PRO A 149 10.73 7.29 -23.88
C PRO A 149 9.45 6.56 -23.49
N VAL A 150 9.54 5.26 -23.14
CA VAL A 150 8.39 4.47 -22.69
C VAL A 150 7.90 4.93 -21.32
N SER A 151 8.80 5.19 -20.39
CA SER A 151 8.44 5.75 -19.08
C SER A 151 7.96 7.19 -19.22
N ALA A 152 8.60 8.02 -20.05
CA ALA A 152 8.19 9.41 -20.28
C ALA A 152 6.77 9.52 -20.82
N ALA A 153 6.36 8.64 -21.74
CA ALA A 153 5.00 8.60 -22.27
C ALA A 153 3.91 8.29 -21.21
N ARG A 154 4.30 7.69 -20.09
CA ARG A 154 3.39 7.29 -19.00
C ARG A 154 3.43 8.21 -17.79
N ILE A 155 4.53 8.93 -17.61
CA ILE A 155 4.77 9.82 -16.46
C ILE A 155 4.47 11.25 -16.90
N HIS A 156 3.48 11.86 -16.25
CA HIS A 156 3.17 13.26 -16.53
C HIS A 156 4.29 14.17 -16.00
N PRO A 157 4.66 15.28 -16.68
CA PRO A 157 5.67 16.23 -16.18
C PRO A 157 5.40 16.76 -14.77
N ASN A 158 4.11 16.88 -14.39
CA ASN A 158 3.68 17.29 -13.05
C ASN A 158 3.55 16.12 -12.05
N ASP A 159 4.25 14.99 -12.29
CA ASP A 159 4.41 13.90 -11.31
C ASP A 159 5.89 13.82 -10.86
N PRO A 160 6.32 14.74 -9.96
CA PRO A 160 7.70 14.86 -9.54
C PRO A 160 8.28 13.56 -9.00
N GLN A 161 7.49 12.82 -8.22
CA GLN A 161 7.95 11.60 -7.55
C GLN A 161 8.33 10.51 -8.55
N ARG A 162 7.49 10.27 -9.55
CA ARG A 162 7.77 9.26 -10.57
C ARG A 162 8.87 9.70 -11.52
N LEU A 163 8.90 10.98 -11.84
CA LEU A 163 9.91 11.57 -12.72
C LEU A 163 11.29 11.47 -12.09
N ILE A 164 11.44 11.91 -10.83
CA ILE A 164 12.69 11.79 -10.07
C ILE A 164 13.10 10.32 -10.00
N ARG A 165 12.18 9.41 -9.63
CA ARG A 165 12.52 7.98 -9.51
C ARG A 165 13.02 7.38 -10.82
N ALA A 166 12.41 7.71 -11.95
CA ALA A 166 12.82 7.19 -13.24
C ALA A 166 14.23 7.67 -13.64
N LEU A 167 14.51 8.96 -13.43
CA LEU A 167 15.82 9.53 -13.69
C LEU A 167 16.89 9.06 -12.69
N GLU A 168 16.53 8.94 -11.41
CA GLU A 168 17.41 8.37 -10.37
C GLU A 168 17.86 6.97 -10.74
N VAL A 169 16.93 6.07 -11.11
CA VAL A 169 17.28 4.72 -11.54
C VAL A 169 18.29 4.75 -12.68
N TYR A 170 18.05 5.59 -13.68
CA TYR A 170 18.97 5.73 -14.80
C TYR A 170 20.34 6.31 -14.39
N ARG A 171 20.37 7.38 -13.58
CA ARG A 171 21.63 8.02 -13.15
C ARG A 171 22.49 7.09 -12.29
N VAL A 172 21.85 6.25 -11.46
CA VAL A 172 22.57 5.33 -10.56
C VAL A 172 23.04 4.06 -11.28
N SER A 173 22.22 3.47 -12.16
CA SER A 173 22.50 2.17 -12.78
C SER A 173 23.01 2.24 -14.24
N GLY A 174 22.85 3.38 -14.90
CA GLY A 174 23.06 3.50 -16.35
C GLY A 174 21.98 2.80 -17.20
N MET A 175 20.96 2.20 -16.56
CA MET A 175 19.90 1.46 -17.24
C MET A 175 18.54 2.10 -16.96
N SER A 176 17.69 2.20 -17.99
CA SER A 176 16.36 2.79 -17.84
C SER A 176 15.43 1.93 -16.98
N MET A 177 14.43 2.56 -16.37
CA MET A 177 13.40 1.84 -15.60
C MET A 177 12.62 0.83 -16.46
N THR A 178 12.41 1.15 -17.73
CA THR A 178 11.78 0.23 -18.70
C THR A 178 12.66 -0.99 -18.93
N ALA A 179 13.96 -0.82 -19.15
CA ALA A 179 14.89 -1.93 -19.36
C ALA A 179 14.98 -2.86 -18.13
N HIS A 180 15.02 -2.31 -16.90
CA HIS A 180 14.95 -3.12 -15.68
C HIS A 180 13.68 -3.97 -15.59
N ARG A 181 12.53 -3.41 -16.00
CA ARG A 181 11.24 -4.15 -15.99
C ARG A 181 11.20 -5.24 -17.07
N GLU A 182 11.72 -4.97 -18.24
CA GLU A 182 11.81 -5.96 -19.33
C GLU A 182 12.70 -7.12 -18.92
N GLN A 183 13.84 -6.84 -18.28
CA GLN A 183 14.72 -7.87 -17.75
C GLN A 183 14.03 -8.71 -16.67
N GLN A 184 13.29 -8.09 -15.75
CA GLN A 184 12.50 -8.82 -14.76
C GLN A 184 11.45 -9.71 -15.44
N THR A 185 10.74 -9.19 -16.44
CA THR A 185 9.70 -9.94 -17.16
C THR A 185 10.31 -11.16 -17.84
N ALA A 186 11.46 -11.03 -18.49
CA ALA A 186 12.19 -12.15 -19.10
C ALA A 186 12.57 -13.20 -18.05
N GLN A 187 13.17 -12.80 -16.93
CA GLN A 187 13.53 -13.69 -15.83
C GLN A 187 12.31 -14.39 -15.23
N SER A 188 11.19 -13.68 -15.08
CA SER A 188 9.93 -14.24 -14.58
C SER A 188 9.36 -15.28 -15.53
N THR A 189 9.45 -15.07 -16.84
CA THR A 189 9.00 -16.02 -17.86
C THR A 189 9.87 -17.28 -17.83
N GLU A 190 11.19 -17.14 -17.70
CA GLU A 190 12.11 -18.28 -17.56
C GLU A 190 11.85 -19.05 -16.26
N ALA A 191 11.62 -18.35 -15.14
CA ALA A 191 11.29 -18.94 -13.86
C ALA A 191 9.96 -19.72 -13.94
N ALA A 192 8.93 -19.16 -14.57
CA ALA A 192 7.66 -19.83 -14.78
C ALA A 192 7.81 -21.07 -15.68
N ALA A 193 8.59 -20.98 -16.75
CA ALA A 193 8.89 -22.12 -17.63
C ALA A 193 9.67 -23.22 -16.89
N SER A 194 10.48 -22.87 -15.89
CA SER A 194 11.19 -23.84 -15.03
C SER A 194 10.38 -24.31 -13.82
N GLY A 195 9.09 -23.91 -13.69
CA GLY A 195 8.20 -24.27 -12.59
C GLY A 195 8.52 -23.55 -11.27
N ARG A 196 9.35 -22.52 -11.29
CA ARG A 196 9.62 -21.66 -10.12
C ARG A 196 8.57 -20.57 -10.03
N GLN A 197 7.70 -20.65 -9.03
CA GLN A 197 6.81 -19.52 -8.71
C GLN A 197 7.57 -18.42 -7.97
N GLN A 198 7.26 -17.15 -8.28
CA GLN A 198 7.86 -16.01 -7.59
C GLN A 198 7.40 -15.91 -6.13
N LEU A 199 6.14 -16.26 -5.87
CA LEU A 199 5.60 -16.42 -4.53
C LEU A 199 5.34 -17.92 -4.27
N PRO A 200 6.03 -18.57 -3.30
CA PRO A 200 5.92 -20.00 -3.06
C PRO A 200 4.65 -20.34 -2.24
N TYR A 201 3.50 -19.84 -2.65
CA TYR A 201 2.20 -20.02 -2.01
C TYR A 201 1.09 -20.19 -3.04
N THR A 202 0.07 -20.99 -2.70
CA THR A 202 -1.21 -20.97 -3.39
C THR A 202 -2.06 -19.84 -2.82
N VAL A 203 -2.37 -18.82 -3.62
CA VAL A 203 -3.03 -17.61 -3.14
C VAL A 203 -4.50 -17.57 -3.52
N ALA A 204 -5.38 -17.39 -2.54
CA ALA A 204 -6.77 -17.00 -2.78
C ALA A 204 -6.93 -15.48 -2.68
N ASN A 205 -7.50 -14.86 -3.72
CA ASN A 205 -7.68 -13.42 -3.81
C ASN A 205 -9.13 -13.03 -3.52
N LEU A 206 -9.36 -12.35 -2.40
CA LEU A 206 -10.63 -11.77 -1.99
C LEU A 206 -10.56 -10.24 -2.09
N ALA A 207 -11.61 -9.61 -2.58
CA ALA A 207 -11.79 -8.17 -2.48
C ALA A 207 -13.14 -7.84 -1.83
N ILE A 208 -13.14 -6.87 -0.91
CA ILE A 208 -14.37 -6.37 -0.30
C ILE A 208 -14.52 -4.88 -0.56
N ALA A 209 -15.70 -4.49 -1.07
CA ALA A 209 -16.08 -3.09 -1.28
C ALA A 209 -17.61 -2.98 -1.41
N PRO A 210 -18.20 -1.81 -1.10
CA PRO A 210 -19.62 -1.61 -1.41
C PRO A 210 -19.80 -1.52 -2.92
N ALA A 211 -20.88 -2.11 -3.43
CA ALA A 211 -21.26 -2.05 -4.84
C ALA A 211 -21.51 -0.59 -5.29
N ASP A 212 -22.17 0.21 -4.46
CA ASP A 212 -22.38 1.63 -4.68
C ASP A 212 -21.23 2.48 -4.10
N ARG A 213 -20.53 3.21 -4.96
CA ARG A 213 -19.47 4.13 -4.56
C ARG A 213 -19.94 5.27 -3.66
N LYS A 214 -21.20 5.67 -3.73
CA LYS A 214 -21.75 6.72 -2.85
C LYS A 214 -21.68 6.29 -1.38
N VAL A 215 -21.93 5.01 -1.10
CA VAL A 215 -21.76 4.44 0.24
C VAL A 215 -20.33 4.59 0.74
N LEU A 216 -19.34 4.26 -0.12
CA LEU A 216 -17.93 4.41 0.24
C LEU A 216 -17.56 5.87 0.48
N HIS A 217 -18.04 6.78 -0.38
CA HIS A 217 -17.78 8.21 -0.23
C HIS A 217 -18.37 8.78 1.07
N HIS A 218 -19.55 8.32 1.47
CA HIS A 218 -20.17 8.68 2.74
C HIS A 218 -19.36 8.13 3.92
N ARG A 219 -18.99 6.83 3.89
CA ARG A 219 -18.14 6.22 4.92
C ARG A 219 -16.79 6.92 5.08
N ILE A 220 -16.17 7.36 3.97
CA ILE A 220 -14.91 8.12 3.99
C ILE A 220 -15.11 9.47 4.69
N ALA A 221 -16.18 10.22 4.39
CA ALA A 221 -16.44 11.49 5.01
C ALA A 221 -16.68 11.34 6.52
N LEU A 222 -17.59 10.45 6.90
CA LEU A 222 -17.91 10.15 8.30
C LEU A 222 -16.65 9.72 9.08
N ARG A 223 -15.83 8.85 8.50
CA ARG A 223 -14.61 8.40 9.15
C ARG A 223 -13.60 9.53 9.35
N PHE A 224 -13.47 10.44 8.40
CA PHE A 224 -12.56 11.59 8.55
C PHE A 224 -13.03 12.54 9.66
N GLU A 225 -14.34 12.78 9.76
CA GLU A 225 -14.96 13.53 10.87
C GLU A 225 -14.68 12.83 12.21
N GLN A 226 -14.94 11.55 12.32
CA GLN A 226 -14.65 10.75 13.52
C GLN A 226 -13.16 10.81 13.92
N MET A 227 -12.22 10.78 12.97
CA MET A 227 -10.80 10.94 13.25
C MET A 227 -10.50 12.31 13.86
N LEU A 228 -11.09 13.40 13.35
CA LEU A 228 -10.93 14.74 13.91
C LEU A 228 -11.49 14.82 15.34
N ASP A 229 -12.64 14.22 15.59
CA ASP A 229 -13.27 14.16 16.93
C ASP A 229 -12.45 13.31 17.92
N GLN A 230 -11.72 12.32 17.44
CA GLN A 230 -10.83 11.48 18.25
C GLN A 230 -9.47 12.12 18.54
N GLY A 231 -9.18 13.31 18.03
CA GLY A 231 -7.93 14.05 18.29
C GLY A 231 -6.88 13.85 17.20
N PHE A 232 -7.26 13.61 15.94
CA PHE A 232 -6.31 13.48 14.85
C PHE A 232 -5.43 14.72 14.67
N LEU A 233 -5.96 15.92 14.96
CA LEU A 233 -5.19 17.17 14.93
C LEU A 233 -4.06 17.14 15.97
N ASP A 234 -4.37 16.67 17.19
CA ASP A 234 -3.41 16.59 18.29
C ASP A 234 -2.34 15.53 18.02
N GLU A 235 -2.71 14.38 17.38
CA GLU A 235 -1.76 13.37 16.95
C GLU A 235 -0.73 13.96 15.98
N VAL A 236 -1.17 14.72 14.96
CA VAL A 236 -0.24 15.33 13.99
C VAL A 236 0.57 16.47 14.64
N LEU A 237 -0.01 17.22 15.57
CA LEU A 237 0.72 18.24 16.33
C LEU A 237 1.84 17.61 17.17
N ALA A 238 1.57 16.49 17.81
CA ALA A 238 2.59 15.74 18.57
C ALA A 238 3.72 15.22 17.66
N LEU A 239 3.39 14.68 16.47
CA LEU A 239 4.38 14.29 15.48
C LEU A 239 5.22 15.47 15.01
N ARG A 240 4.58 16.63 14.74
CA ARG A 240 5.28 17.84 14.29
C ARG A 240 6.20 18.42 15.37
N SER A 241 5.82 18.33 16.64
CA SER A 241 6.60 18.84 17.77
C SER A 241 7.90 18.08 18.01
N ARG A 242 8.08 16.92 17.40
CA ARG A 242 9.34 16.16 17.44
C ARG A 242 10.53 16.93 16.83
N GLY A 243 10.27 17.76 15.82
CA GLY A 243 11.28 18.57 15.14
C GLY A 243 12.13 17.84 14.08
N ASP A 244 12.08 16.52 14.02
CA ASP A 244 12.78 15.69 13.03
C ASP A 244 11.91 15.26 11.84
N LEU A 245 10.59 15.51 11.93
CA LEU A 245 9.64 15.19 10.87
C LEU A 245 9.31 16.41 10.01
N HIS A 246 9.09 16.19 8.73
CA HIS A 246 8.75 17.24 7.77
C HIS A 246 7.81 16.74 6.67
N SER A 247 7.14 17.66 5.97
CA SER A 247 6.13 17.34 4.94
C SER A 247 6.65 16.54 3.73
N GLY A 248 7.95 16.41 3.56
CA GLY A 248 8.59 15.60 2.52
C GLY A 248 8.67 14.10 2.85
N LEU A 249 8.54 13.71 4.12
CA LEU A 249 8.65 12.30 4.53
C LEU A 249 7.47 11.47 4.02
N PRO A 250 7.70 10.20 3.63
CA PRO A 250 6.64 9.30 3.18
C PRO A 250 5.49 9.14 4.19
N SER A 251 5.80 9.08 5.48
CA SER A 251 4.84 9.02 6.59
C SER A 251 3.91 10.24 6.60
N ILE A 252 4.47 11.45 6.55
CA ILE A 252 3.71 12.71 6.60
C ILE A 252 2.96 12.97 5.29
N ARG A 253 3.43 12.41 4.18
CA ARG A 253 2.72 12.45 2.89
C ARG A 253 1.51 11.51 2.82
N ALA A 254 1.31 10.66 3.83
CA ALA A 254 0.11 9.84 3.93
C ALA A 254 -1.16 10.70 3.89
N VAL A 255 -2.20 10.17 3.25
CA VAL A 255 -3.50 10.85 3.11
C VAL A 255 -4.07 11.11 4.51
N GLY A 256 -4.56 12.33 4.74
CA GLY A 256 -4.98 12.82 6.04
C GLY A 256 -3.85 13.58 6.73
N TYR A 257 -2.72 12.95 6.99
CA TYR A 257 -1.57 13.58 7.67
C TYR A 257 -1.06 14.81 6.92
N ARG A 258 -0.87 14.71 5.62
CA ARG A 258 -0.45 15.84 4.79
C ARG A 258 -1.39 17.03 4.91
N GLN A 259 -2.70 16.80 4.87
CA GLN A 259 -3.69 17.88 4.93
C GLN A 259 -3.71 18.54 6.31
N VAL A 260 -3.63 17.75 7.38
CA VAL A 260 -3.53 18.26 8.75
C VAL A 260 -2.22 19.02 8.95
N TRP A 261 -1.11 18.51 8.42
CA TRP A 261 0.18 19.20 8.46
C TRP A 261 0.14 20.56 7.76
N ASP A 262 -0.44 20.62 6.56
CA ASP A 262 -0.61 21.86 5.80
C ASP A 262 -1.53 22.87 6.53
N HIS A 263 -2.52 22.40 7.29
CA HIS A 263 -3.33 23.24 8.18
C HIS A 263 -2.50 23.81 9.35
N LEU A 264 -1.73 22.97 10.02
CA LEU A 264 -0.84 23.39 11.12
C LEU A 264 0.28 24.33 10.64
N ASP A 265 0.63 24.30 9.36
CA ASP A 265 1.54 25.27 8.72
C ASP A 265 0.82 26.59 8.31
N GLY A 266 -0.48 26.73 8.56
CA GLY A 266 -1.27 27.91 8.18
C GLY A 266 -1.60 28.02 6.68
N LYS A 267 -1.36 26.97 5.90
CA LYS A 267 -1.64 26.93 4.46
C LYS A 267 -3.10 26.65 4.13
N LEU A 268 -3.84 26.04 5.07
CA LEU A 268 -5.24 25.67 4.93
C LEU A 268 -6.02 26.10 6.17
N THR A 269 -7.25 26.54 5.98
CA THR A 269 -8.23 26.64 7.06
C THR A 269 -8.63 25.25 7.53
N ARG A 270 -9.33 25.14 8.67
CA ARG A 270 -9.84 23.87 9.18
C ARG A 270 -10.81 23.20 8.20
N ASP A 271 -11.70 23.97 7.62
CA ASP A 271 -12.71 23.49 6.67
C ASP A 271 -12.05 22.99 5.37
N GLU A 272 -11.10 23.74 4.83
CA GLU A 272 -10.32 23.33 3.66
C GLU A 272 -9.50 22.07 3.93
N MET A 273 -8.90 21.93 5.10
CA MET A 273 -8.15 20.74 5.51
C MET A 273 -9.05 19.51 5.53
N GLN A 274 -10.25 19.62 6.13
CA GLN A 274 -11.22 18.52 6.19
C GLN A 274 -11.71 18.16 4.77
N GLU A 275 -12.12 19.13 3.98
CA GLU A 275 -12.56 18.89 2.60
C GLU A 275 -11.47 18.23 1.76
N ARG A 276 -10.25 18.75 1.78
CA ARG A 276 -9.11 18.19 1.02
C ARG A 276 -8.72 16.81 1.52
N GLY A 277 -8.82 16.53 2.83
CA GLY A 277 -8.61 15.22 3.41
C GLY A 277 -9.60 14.19 2.87
N ILE A 278 -10.88 14.53 2.85
CA ILE A 278 -11.94 13.69 2.29
C ILE A 278 -11.72 13.46 0.80
N ILE A 279 -11.43 14.51 0.02
CA ILE A 279 -11.16 14.42 -1.42
C ILE A 279 -9.96 13.52 -1.69
N ALA A 280 -8.85 13.72 -0.98
CA ALA A 280 -7.64 12.92 -1.14
C ALA A 280 -7.88 11.42 -0.82
N THR A 281 -8.69 11.13 0.20
CA THR A 281 -9.09 9.77 0.58
C THR A 281 -9.98 9.14 -0.50
N ARG A 282 -10.93 9.88 -1.08
CA ARG A 282 -11.74 9.41 -2.22
C ARG A 282 -10.87 9.11 -3.45
N GLN A 283 -9.86 9.95 -3.71
CA GLN A 283 -8.90 9.71 -4.80
C GLN A 283 -8.02 8.48 -4.54
N LEU A 284 -7.61 8.25 -3.28
CA LEU A 284 -6.92 7.02 -2.89
C LEU A 284 -7.79 5.80 -3.16
N ALA A 285 -9.04 5.80 -2.70
CA ALA A 285 -10.00 4.72 -2.94
C ALA A 285 -10.23 4.48 -4.45
N LYS A 286 -10.33 5.55 -5.27
CA LYS A 286 -10.45 5.43 -6.73
C LYS A 286 -9.25 4.70 -7.33
N ARG A 287 -8.01 5.03 -6.90
CA ARG A 287 -6.80 4.33 -7.37
C ARG A 287 -6.80 2.87 -6.96
N GLN A 288 -7.22 2.56 -5.72
CA GLN A 288 -7.33 1.18 -5.24
C GLN A 288 -8.32 0.37 -6.10
N PHE A 289 -9.49 0.93 -6.44
CA PHE A 289 -10.43 0.28 -7.38
C PHE A 289 -9.85 0.05 -8.76
N THR A 290 -9.05 0.98 -9.27
CA THR A 290 -8.39 0.82 -10.57
C THR A 290 -7.49 -0.41 -10.58
N TRP A 291 -6.69 -0.60 -9.53
CA TRP A 291 -5.86 -1.79 -9.35
C TRP A 291 -6.68 -3.07 -9.19
N LEU A 292 -7.70 -3.05 -8.33
CA LEU A 292 -8.53 -4.23 -8.07
C LEU A 292 -9.29 -4.71 -9.31
N ARG A 293 -9.69 -3.81 -10.22
CA ARG A 293 -10.36 -4.19 -11.47
C ARG A 293 -9.46 -4.89 -12.47
N SER A 294 -8.17 -4.63 -12.42
CA SER A 294 -7.17 -5.30 -13.25
C SER A 294 -6.57 -6.54 -12.58
N TRP A 295 -7.06 -6.90 -11.38
CA TRP A 295 -6.55 -8.03 -10.62
C TRP A 295 -7.17 -9.34 -11.13
N GLU A 296 -6.34 -10.28 -11.50
CA GLU A 296 -6.78 -11.58 -12.00
C GLU A 296 -7.28 -12.49 -10.87
N ASN A 297 -8.24 -13.35 -11.17
CA ASN A 297 -8.79 -14.34 -10.23
C ASN A 297 -9.25 -13.74 -8.90
N LEU A 298 -9.88 -12.55 -8.93
CA LEU A 298 -10.36 -11.83 -7.77
C LEU A 298 -11.83 -12.16 -7.47
N HIS A 299 -12.10 -12.68 -6.27
CA HIS A 299 -13.47 -12.89 -5.80
C HIS A 299 -13.97 -11.67 -5.03
N TRP A 300 -15.04 -11.05 -5.55
CA TRP A 300 -15.62 -9.85 -4.98
C TRP A 300 -16.71 -10.14 -3.94
N LEU A 301 -16.63 -9.44 -2.81
CA LEU A 301 -17.62 -9.41 -1.74
C LEU A 301 -18.20 -8.01 -1.62
N ASP A 302 -19.52 -7.90 -1.47
CA ASP A 302 -20.17 -6.61 -1.18
C ASP A 302 -20.10 -6.33 0.32
N SER A 303 -19.47 -5.23 0.70
CA SER A 303 -19.33 -4.85 2.12
C SER A 303 -20.64 -4.51 2.83
N LEU A 304 -21.76 -4.50 2.13
CA LEU A 304 -23.10 -4.34 2.71
C LEU A 304 -23.84 -5.67 2.90
N ALA A 305 -23.31 -6.76 2.33
CA ALA A 305 -23.92 -8.07 2.48
C ALA A 305 -23.64 -8.63 3.88
N SER A 306 -24.65 -9.24 4.49
CA SER A 306 -24.55 -9.87 5.83
C SER A 306 -23.93 -11.27 5.80
N ASP A 307 -23.75 -11.86 4.60
CA ASP A 307 -23.29 -13.23 4.38
C ASP A 307 -21.83 -13.29 3.83
N ASN A 308 -21.03 -12.24 4.06
CA ASN A 308 -19.66 -12.17 3.53
C ASN A 308 -18.76 -13.29 4.07
N LEU A 309 -18.86 -13.65 5.35
CA LEU A 309 -18.06 -14.74 5.91
C LEU A 309 -18.41 -16.10 5.26
N PRO A 310 -19.66 -16.55 5.19
CA PRO A 310 -20.01 -17.78 4.47
C PRO A 310 -19.58 -17.79 3.00
N ARG A 311 -19.70 -16.66 2.29
CA ARG A 311 -19.28 -16.54 0.89
C ARG A 311 -17.77 -16.64 0.73
N ALA A 312 -17.02 -15.99 1.62
CA ALA A 312 -15.55 -16.10 1.65
C ALA A 312 -15.11 -17.55 1.91
N LEU A 313 -15.68 -18.20 2.93
CA LEU A 313 -15.37 -19.61 3.26
C LEU A 313 -15.69 -20.55 2.10
N LYS A 314 -16.84 -20.38 1.44
CA LYS A 314 -17.20 -21.15 0.26
C LYS A 314 -16.17 -21.00 -0.88
N TYR A 315 -15.75 -19.76 -1.16
CA TYR A 315 -14.72 -19.51 -2.18
C TYR A 315 -13.37 -20.15 -1.80
N LEU A 316 -12.93 -19.99 -0.56
CA LEU A 316 -11.68 -20.59 -0.07
C LEU A 316 -11.68 -22.13 -0.17
N GLY A 317 -12.81 -22.76 0.08
CA GLY A 317 -13.00 -24.22 -0.14
C GLY A 317 -12.89 -24.60 -1.63
N LEU A 318 -13.49 -23.80 -2.53
CA LEU A 318 -13.45 -24.05 -3.98
C LEU A 318 -12.03 -23.95 -4.59
N VAL A 319 -11.18 -23.08 -4.05
CA VAL A 319 -9.80 -22.89 -4.50
C VAL A 319 -8.78 -23.72 -3.70
N SER A 320 -9.26 -24.72 -2.96
CA SER A 320 -8.44 -25.70 -2.19
C SER A 320 -7.47 -25.04 -1.19
N ILE A 321 -7.88 -23.92 -0.60
CA ILE A 321 -7.13 -23.30 0.51
C ILE A 321 -7.38 -24.03 1.83
N LEU A 322 -8.57 -24.66 1.96
CA LEU A 322 -9.05 -25.33 3.18
C LEU A 322 -9.07 -26.86 3.05
N SER A 323 -8.28 -27.40 2.13
CA SER A 323 -8.19 -28.86 1.93
C SER A 323 -7.22 -29.53 2.89
#